data_c1f859fe49229e5002b36e1defaf49bf
#
_entry.id   c1f859fe49229e5002b36e1defaf49bf
#
_cell.length_a   1.000
_cell.length_b   1.000
_cell.length_c   1.000
_cell.angle_alpha   90.00
_cell.angle_beta   90.00
_cell.angle_gamma   90.00
#
_symmetry.space_group_name_H-M   'P 1'
#
loop_
_entity.id
_entity.type
_entity.pdbx_description
1 polymer ?
#
loop_
_entity_poly.entity_id
_entity_poly.type
_entity_poly.pdbx_seq_one_letter_code
_entity_poly.pdbx_strand_id
1 'polypeptide(L)'
;MPECLVTIYWEQRKLSDIADKVTEKNTNLVVQETFTNSAEFGVISQRDFFDHDISNSESIGGYYVVRDEDFVYNPRISVNAPVGPVNRNKLGRNGVMSPLYTVFRTHNIDTTYLEWFFKSNYWHPFMFFNGDSGVRSDRFSIKDAVFFEMPIPTPSIEEQKRIGAYLDRLSNLITLHQRELEKLQKIKKAMLEKMFV
;
A
#
# COMPACT_ATOMS: atom_id res chain seq x y z
N MET A 1 -18.54 -40.24 7.82
CA MET A 1 -18.75 -39.11 8.75
C MET A 1 -18.38 -37.83 7.99
N PRO A 2 -19.30 -36.87 7.79
CA PRO A 2 -18.94 -35.63 7.14
C PRO A 2 -17.99 -34.85 8.07
N GLU A 3 -16.81 -34.52 7.58
CA GLU A 3 -15.90 -33.59 8.23
C GLU A 3 -16.66 -32.30 8.49
N CYS A 4 -16.83 -31.95 9.75
CA CYS A 4 -17.40 -30.68 10.17
C CYS A 4 -16.43 -29.59 9.70
N LEU A 5 -16.75 -28.90 8.60
CA LEU A 5 -16.08 -27.68 8.19
C LEU A 5 -16.28 -26.66 9.32
N VAL A 6 -15.30 -26.60 10.22
CA VAL A 6 -15.22 -25.52 11.20
C VAL A 6 -14.98 -24.24 10.41
N THR A 7 -16.03 -23.48 10.19
CA THR A 7 -15.89 -22.14 9.63
C THR A 7 -15.20 -21.28 10.68
N ILE A 8 -13.91 -21.10 10.55
CA ILE A 8 -13.12 -20.21 11.41
C ILE A 8 -13.50 -18.79 11.01
N TYR A 9 -14.35 -18.16 11.82
CA TYR A 9 -14.60 -16.72 11.70
C TYR A 9 -13.46 -15.98 12.42
N TRP A 10 -12.64 -15.25 11.66
CA TRP A 10 -11.66 -14.33 12.24
C TRP A 10 -12.37 -13.17 12.94
N GLU A 11 -11.81 -12.72 14.05
CA GLU A 11 -12.26 -11.51 14.72
C GLU A 11 -12.21 -10.34 13.74
N GLN A 12 -13.24 -9.49 13.74
CA GLN A 12 -13.29 -8.26 12.98
C GLN A 12 -12.91 -7.10 13.91
N ARG A 13 -11.81 -6.43 13.65
CA ARG A 13 -11.38 -5.23 14.38
C ARG A 13 -11.48 -4.03 13.47
N LYS A 14 -11.78 -2.86 14.03
CA LYS A 14 -11.73 -1.61 13.28
C LYS A 14 -10.28 -1.24 13.00
N LEU A 15 -10.03 -0.53 11.92
CA LEU A 15 -8.69 0.01 11.66
C LEU A 15 -8.20 0.88 12.82
N SER A 16 -9.10 1.63 13.48
CA SER A 16 -8.81 2.41 14.70
C SER A 16 -8.35 1.58 15.90
N ASP A 17 -8.63 0.27 15.93
CA ASP A 17 -8.21 -0.61 17.03
C ASP A 17 -6.77 -1.12 16.85
N ILE A 18 -6.20 -0.92 15.66
CA ILE A 18 -4.91 -1.47 15.25
C ILE A 18 -3.98 -0.43 14.60
N ALA A 19 -4.44 0.80 14.45
CA ALA A 19 -3.66 1.87 13.84
C ALA A 19 -4.10 3.26 14.31
N ASP A 20 -3.11 4.13 14.49
CA ASP A 20 -3.31 5.54 14.80
C ASP A 20 -3.00 6.42 13.59
N LYS A 21 -3.82 7.45 13.37
CA LYS A 21 -3.52 8.46 12.35
C LYS A 21 -2.27 9.24 12.74
N VAL A 22 -1.31 9.35 11.82
CA VAL A 22 -0.13 10.18 12.00
C VAL A 22 -0.50 11.65 11.82
N THR A 23 -0.24 12.43 12.84
CA THR A 23 -0.42 13.90 12.87
C THR A 23 0.89 14.66 13.05
N GLU A 24 2.00 13.94 13.23
CA GLU A 24 3.35 14.47 13.38
C GLU A 24 3.76 15.24 12.12
N LYS A 25 4.01 16.54 12.25
CA LYS A 25 4.46 17.40 11.16
C LYS A 25 5.95 17.64 11.22
N ASN A 26 6.55 17.87 10.08
CA ASN A 26 7.99 18.15 9.93
C ASN A 26 8.34 19.61 10.25
N THR A 27 7.82 20.15 11.36
CA THR A 27 7.96 21.57 11.73
C THR A 27 9.41 22.01 11.95
N ASN A 28 10.26 21.07 12.33
CA ASN A 28 11.70 21.30 12.54
C ASN A 28 12.55 21.09 11.26
N LEU A 29 11.94 20.71 10.13
CA LEU A 29 12.56 20.48 8.83
C LEU A 29 13.72 19.47 8.86
N VAL A 30 13.69 18.52 9.80
CA VAL A 30 14.75 17.48 9.90
C VAL A 30 14.67 16.48 8.75
N VAL A 31 13.46 16.15 8.31
CA VAL A 31 13.26 15.20 7.20
C VAL A 31 13.11 15.98 5.89
N GLN A 32 14.01 15.76 4.95
CA GLN A 32 14.06 16.53 3.69
C GLN A 32 13.50 15.77 2.49
N GLU A 33 13.45 14.43 2.58
CA GLU A 33 13.01 13.60 1.48
C GLU A 33 11.48 13.56 1.40
N THR A 34 10.94 13.92 0.24
CA THR A 34 9.49 13.88 -0.02
C THR A 34 9.11 12.57 -0.68
N PHE A 35 8.12 11.89 -0.11
CA PHE A 35 7.55 10.67 -0.65
C PHE A 35 6.26 10.93 -1.43
N THR A 36 5.92 10.00 -2.32
CA THR A 36 4.62 9.87 -2.95
C THR A 36 4.12 8.43 -2.81
N ASN A 37 2.81 8.23 -2.91
CA ASN A 37 2.20 6.89 -2.89
C ASN A 37 1.55 6.62 -4.24
N SER A 38 2.18 5.75 -5.04
CA SER A 38 1.73 5.30 -6.34
C SER A 38 0.92 4.00 -6.22
N ALA A 39 -0.11 3.85 -7.05
CA ALA A 39 -0.85 2.58 -7.17
C ALA A 39 0.00 1.44 -7.74
N GLU A 40 1.01 1.76 -8.54
CA GLU A 40 1.88 0.78 -9.21
C GLU A 40 3.16 0.50 -8.41
N PHE A 41 3.81 1.56 -7.90
CA PHE A 41 5.13 1.45 -7.27
C PHE A 41 5.10 1.52 -5.74
N GLY A 42 3.93 1.73 -5.14
CA GLY A 42 3.80 1.91 -3.70
C GLY A 42 4.35 3.25 -3.21
N VAL A 43 4.87 3.26 -1.97
CA VAL A 43 5.54 4.44 -1.40
C VAL A 43 6.95 4.53 -1.98
N ILE A 44 7.24 5.64 -2.66
CA ILE A 44 8.54 5.89 -3.30
C ILE A 44 8.97 7.34 -3.11
N SER A 45 10.26 7.63 -3.33
CA SER A 45 10.77 9.00 -3.36
C SER A 45 10.14 9.78 -4.52
N GLN A 46 9.74 11.01 -4.27
CA GLN A 46 9.24 11.90 -5.34
C GLN A 46 10.27 12.14 -6.43
N ARG A 47 11.55 12.21 -6.07
CA ARG A 47 12.66 12.38 -7.03
C ARG A 47 12.76 11.21 -8.00
N ASP A 48 12.58 9.97 -7.49
CA ASP A 48 12.63 8.76 -8.31
C ASP A 48 11.42 8.64 -9.25
N PHE A 49 10.32 9.34 -8.91
CA PHE A 49 9.08 9.26 -9.67
C PHE A 49 8.93 10.36 -10.75
N PHE A 50 9.44 11.57 -10.50
CA PHE A 50 9.17 12.75 -11.32
C PHE A 50 10.40 13.39 -11.98
N ASP A 51 11.60 12.84 -11.90
CA ASP A 51 12.86 13.38 -12.40
C ASP A 51 13.23 14.79 -11.87
N HIS A 52 12.38 15.41 -11.04
CA HIS A 52 12.61 16.72 -10.43
C HIS A 52 11.85 16.90 -9.11
N ASP A 53 12.32 17.80 -8.25
CA ASP A 53 11.64 18.13 -7.00
C ASP A 53 10.38 18.97 -7.28
N ILE A 54 9.21 18.41 -6.97
CA ILE A 54 7.91 19.12 -7.07
C ILE A 54 7.63 19.93 -5.80
N SER A 55 8.22 19.54 -4.67
CA SER A 55 8.01 20.20 -3.38
C SER A 55 9.03 21.31 -3.14
N ASN A 56 8.54 22.53 -2.89
CA ASN A 56 9.37 23.62 -2.37
C ASN A 56 9.80 23.30 -0.93
N SER A 57 11.05 23.55 -0.59
CA SER A 57 11.61 23.40 0.76
C SER A 57 10.78 24.12 1.86
N GLU A 58 10.10 25.21 1.51
CA GLU A 58 9.23 25.97 2.43
C GLU A 58 7.91 25.24 2.74
N SER A 59 7.42 24.36 1.87
CA SER A 59 6.13 23.67 2.04
C SER A 59 6.21 22.40 2.90
N ILE A 60 7.39 21.78 3.00
CA ILE A 60 7.57 20.48 3.66
C ILE A 60 7.44 20.56 5.20
N GLY A 61 7.50 21.75 5.79
CA GLY A 61 7.25 21.94 7.24
C GLY A 61 5.83 21.60 7.66
N GLY A 62 4.86 21.72 6.76
CA GLY A 62 3.47 21.33 6.96
C GLY A 62 3.16 19.87 6.65
N TYR A 63 4.11 19.12 6.10
CA TYR A 63 3.93 17.73 5.69
C TYR A 63 4.00 16.78 6.89
N TYR A 64 3.36 15.62 6.77
CA TYR A 64 3.44 14.58 7.78
C TYR A 64 4.74 13.80 7.68
N VAL A 65 5.33 13.46 8.84
CA VAL A 65 6.49 12.56 8.89
C VAL A 65 6.02 11.12 8.75
N VAL A 66 6.48 10.48 7.67
CA VAL A 66 6.22 9.06 7.38
C VAL A 66 7.45 8.27 7.79
N ARG A 67 7.30 7.42 8.80
CA ARG A 67 8.37 6.54 9.26
C ARG A 67 8.40 5.24 8.45
N ASP A 68 9.50 4.52 8.55
CA ASP A 68 9.55 3.14 8.03
C ASP A 68 8.40 2.32 8.64
N GLU A 69 7.79 1.45 7.84
CA GLU A 69 6.62 0.63 8.17
C GLU A 69 5.28 1.40 8.32
N ASP A 70 5.22 2.73 8.28
CA ASP A 70 3.97 3.47 8.26
C ASP A 70 3.19 3.20 6.97
N PHE A 71 1.87 3.20 7.07
CA PHE A 71 0.97 3.06 5.93
C PHE A 71 0.49 4.41 5.43
N VAL A 72 0.26 4.49 4.12
CA VAL A 72 -0.19 5.70 3.45
C VAL A 72 -1.37 5.38 2.54
N TYR A 73 -2.49 6.03 2.78
CA TYR A 73 -3.62 6.05 1.86
C TYR A 73 -3.52 7.27 0.94
N ASN A 74 -3.58 7.04 -0.37
CA ASN A 74 -3.69 8.08 -1.39
C ASN A 74 -5.12 8.09 -1.95
N PRO A 75 -5.90 9.16 -1.79
CA PRO A 75 -7.25 9.21 -2.31
C PRO A 75 -7.34 9.24 -3.84
N ARG A 76 -6.22 9.37 -4.56
CA ARG A 76 -6.21 9.44 -6.02
C ARG A 76 -6.63 8.12 -6.66
N ILE A 77 -7.68 8.19 -7.49
CA ILE A 77 -8.26 7.05 -8.19
C ILE A 77 -7.44 6.72 -9.44
N SER A 78 -7.31 5.43 -9.73
CA SER A 78 -6.80 4.91 -11.00
C SER A 78 -7.52 3.62 -11.37
N VAL A 79 -7.27 3.12 -12.58
CA VAL A 79 -7.83 1.83 -13.03
C VAL A 79 -7.45 0.69 -12.07
N ASN A 80 -6.22 0.70 -11.57
CA ASN A 80 -5.70 -0.32 -10.65
C ASN A 80 -6.03 -0.04 -9.17
N ALA A 81 -6.54 1.15 -8.84
CA ALA A 81 -6.89 1.55 -7.48
C ALA A 81 -8.18 2.40 -7.51
N PRO A 82 -9.34 1.78 -7.66
CA PRO A 82 -10.62 2.48 -7.87
C PRO A 82 -11.10 3.29 -6.64
N VAL A 83 -10.57 3.00 -5.46
CA VAL A 83 -10.83 3.74 -4.22
C VAL A 83 -9.56 4.42 -3.68
N GLY A 84 -8.50 4.48 -4.50
CA GLY A 84 -7.16 4.92 -4.09
C GLY A 84 -6.32 3.80 -3.44
N PRO A 85 -4.99 3.82 -3.58
CA PRO A 85 -4.12 2.80 -3.01
C PRO A 85 -3.80 3.07 -1.54
N VAL A 86 -3.64 1.98 -0.77
CA VAL A 86 -3.00 1.98 0.54
C VAL A 86 -1.70 1.18 0.43
N ASN A 87 -0.56 1.79 0.72
CA ASN A 87 0.73 1.12 0.69
C ASN A 87 1.55 1.41 1.95
N ARG A 88 2.42 0.46 2.30
CA ARG A 88 3.36 0.56 3.41
C ARG A 88 4.66 1.20 2.96
N ASN A 89 5.25 2.06 3.77
CA ASN A 89 6.62 2.54 3.56
C ASN A 89 7.61 1.40 3.81
N LYS A 90 8.24 0.91 2.77
CA LYS A 90 9.25 -0.18 2.78
C LYS A 90 10.63 0.33 2.34
N LEU A 91 10.86 1.64 2.42
CA LEU A 91 12.11 2.25 1.96
C LEU A 91 13.25 2.15 2.98
N GLY A 92 12.96 1.64 4.20
CA GLY A 92 13.94 1.53 5.28
C GLY A 92 14.41 2.90 5.82
N ARG A 93 13.64 3.96 5.54
CA ARG A 93 13.94 5.33 5.96
C ARG A 93 12.70 6.19 6.09
N ASN A 94 12.84 7.30 6.81
CA ASN A 94 11.78 8.27 6.99
C ASN A 94 11.75 9.27 5.82
N GLY A 95 10.54 9.74 5.50
CA GLY A 95 10.29 10.81 4.55
C GLY A 95 9.15 11.69 5.01
N VAL A 96 8.79 12.68 4.19
CA VAL A 96 7.63 13.52 4.42
C VAL A 96 6.61 13.37 3.29
N MET A 97 5.33 13.51 3.65
CA MET A 97 4.24 13.36 2.69
C MET A 97 3.20 14.47 2.86
N SER A 98 2.69 14.95 1.72
CA SER A 98 1.68 16.00 1.67
C SER A 98 0.44 15.65 2.53
N PRO A 99 -0.19 16.63 3.19
CA PRO A 99 -1.44 16.44 3.93
C PRO A 99 -2.64 15.96 3.10
N LEU A 100 -2.49 15.83 1.79
CA LEU A 100 -3.49 15.21 0.92
C LEU A 100 -3.59 13.69 1.11
N TYR A 101 -2.58 13.08 1.73
CA TYR A 101 -2.55 11.66 2.06
C TYR A 101 -2.96 11.44 3.51
N THR A 102 -3.59 10.30 3.79
CA THR A 102 -3.80 9.84 5.15
C THR A 102 -2.67 8.89 5.52
N VAL A 103 -1.84 9.29 6.48
CA VAL A 103 -0.73 8.47 7.01
C VAL A 103 -1.19 7.85 8.32
N PHE A 104 -0.92 6.56 8.51
CA PHE A 104 -1.24 5.89 9.76
C PHE A 104 -0.17 4.87 10.16
N ARG A 105 0.02 4.75 11.48
CA ARG A 105 0.98 3.86 12.11
C ARG A 105 0.25 2.74 12.82
N THR A 106 0.67 1.52 12.57
CA THR A 106 0.01 0.32 13.09
C THR A 106 0.58 -0.12 14.43
N HIS A 107 -0.26 -0.77 15.20
CA HIS A 107 0.11 -1.47 16.44
C HIS A 107 -0.74 -2.74 16.59
N ASN A 108 -0.22 -3.75 17.29
CA ASN A 108 -0.93 -5.00 17.59
C ASN A 108 -1.44 -5.78 16.35
N ILE A 109 -0.79 -5.59 15.20
CA ILE A 109 -1.05 -6.30 13.95
C ILE A 109 0.27 -6.54 13.20
N ASP A 110 0.36 -7.62 12.45
CA ASP A 110 1.49 -7.84 11.55
C ASP A 110 1.39 -6.95 10.31
N THR A 111 2.42 -6.13 10.06
CA THR A 111 2.41 -5.14 8.98
C THR A 111 2.39 -5.78 7.59
N THR A 112 3.00 -6.96 7.45
CA THR A 112 2.98 -7.70 6.18
C THR A 112 1.59 -8.26 5.88
N TYR A 113 0.92 -8.81 6.91
CA TYR A 113 -0.47 -9.25 6.78
C TYR A 113 -1.39 -8.09 6.38
N LEU A 114 -1.29 -6.95 7.04
CA LEU A 114 -2.10 -5.78 6.74
C LEU A 114 -1.80 -5.21 5.35
N GLU A 115 -0.55 -5.23 4.90
CA GLU A 115 -0.19 -4.87 3.53
C GLU A 115 -0.92 -5.75 2.52
N TRP A 116 -0.98 -7.07 2.74
CA TRP A 116 -1.70 -7.99 1.87
C TRP A 116 -3.22 -7.81 1.91
N PHE A 117 -3.78 -7.45 3.09
CA PHE A 117 -5.18 -7.06 3.17
C PHE A 117 -5.48 -5.87 2.25
N PHE A 118 -4.66 -4.82 2.27
CA PHE A 118 -4.83 -3.64 1.42
C PHE A 118 -4.49 -3.90 -0.07
N LYS A 119 -3.69 -4.90 -0.38
CA LYS A 119 -3.48 -5.36 -1.77
C LYS A 119 -4.66 -6.16 -2.33
N SER A 120 -5.55 -6.66 -1.46
CA SER A 120 -6.80 -7.27 -1.88
C SER A 120 -7.84 -6.21 -2.24
N ASN A 121 -8.97 -6.64 -2.80
CA ASN A 121 -10.13 -5.78 -3.00
C ASN A 121 -11.21 -5.95 -1.91
N TYR A 122 -10.90 -6.69 -0.85
CA TYR A 122 -11.85 -7.02 0.22
C TYR A 122 -12.40 -5.78 0.94
N TRP A 123 -11.60 -4.72 1.08
CA TRP A 123 -11.96 -3.46 1.73
C TRP A 123 -12.68 -2.46 0.81
N HIS A 124 -12.68 -2.69 -0.52
CA HIS A 124 -13.33 -1.77 -1.49
C HIS A 124 -14.84 -1.61 -1.26
N PRO A 125 -15.63 -2.68 -0.96
CA PRO A 125 -17.06 -2.51 -0.67
C PRO A 125 -17.34 -1.56 0.49
N PHE A 126 -16.50 -1.60 1.54
CA PHE A 126 -16.61 -0.65 2.65
C PHE A 126 -16.38 0.79 2.18
N MET A 127 -15.37 1.00 1.34
CA MET A 127 -15.06 2.31 0.78
C MET A 127 -16.22 2.83 -0.06
N PHE A 128 -16.72 2.04 -1.01
CA PHE A 128 -17.83 2.44 -1.89
C PHE A 128 -19.13 2.71 -1.13
N PHE A 129 -19.37 2.03 -0.03
CA PHE A 129 -20.54 2.26 0.81
C PHE A 129 -20.46 3.56 1.60
N ASN A 130 -19.25 3.96 2.01
CA ASN A 130 -19.01 5.07 2.96
C ASN A 130 -18.41 6.33 2.32
N GLY A 131 -18.07 6.30 1.05
CA GLY A 131 -17.43 7.39 0.33
C GLY A 131 -17.91 7.48 -1.10
N ASP A 132 -17.40 8.45 -1.82
CA ASP A 132 -17.72 8.67 -3.23
C ASP A 132 -16.52 9.19 -4.03
N SER A 133 -16.61 9.18 -5.36
CA SER A 133 -15.56 9.70 -6.25
C SER A 133 -15.54 11.23 -6.35
N GLY A 134 -16.45 11.92 -5.65
CA GLY A 134 -16.54 13.37 -5.66
C GLY A 134 -16.80 13.99 -7.04
N VAL A 135 -16.96 15.31 -7.08
CA VAL A 135 -17.26 16.07 -8.32
C VAL A 135 -16.08 16.03 -9.33
N ARG A 136 -14.85 15.84 -8.85
CA ARG A 136 -13.64 15.83 -9.71
C ARG A 136 -13.30 14.47 -10.30
N SER A 137 -13.97 13.41 -9.92
CA SER A 137 -13.79 12.01 -10.39
C SER A 137 -12.34 11.47 -10.44
N ASP A 138 -11.34 12.24 -9.99
CA ASP A 138 -9.93 11.82 -9.90
C ASP A 138 -9.51 11.43 -8.48
N ARG A 139 -10.38 11.66 -7.48
CA ARG A 139 -10.14 11.36 -6.07
C ARG A 139 -11.35 10.73 -5.41
N PHE A 140 -11.08 9.77 -4.55
CA PHE A 140 -12.06 9.18 -3.67
C PHE A 140 -12.20 10.03 -2.41
N SER A 141 -13.43 10.40 -2.05
CA SER A 141 -13.75 11.21 -0.88
C SER A 141 -14.30 10.33 0.23
N ILE A 142 -13.56 10.22 1.32
CA ILE A 142 -13.97 9.56 2.56
C ILE A 142 -13.45 10.36 3.75
N LYS A 143 -14.27 10.51 4.79
CA LYS A 143 -13.81 11.16 6.04
C LYS A 143 -12.86 10.24 6.78
N ASP A 144 -11.76 10.79 7.33
CA ASP A 144 -10.79 9.99 8.09
C ASP A 144 -11.46 9.17 9.21
N ALA A 145 -12.36 9.78 9.99
CA ALA A 145 -13.06 9.06 11.06
C ALA A 145 -13.82 7.82 10.54
N VAL A 146 -14.37 7.92 9.32
CA VAL A 146 -15.07 6.79 8.70
C VAL A 146 -14.07 5.78 8.12
N PHE A 147 -12.97 6.23 7.52
CA PHE A 147 -11.90 5.35 7.03
C PHE A 147 -11.34 4.47 8.16
N PHE A 148 -11.15 5.02 9.35
CA PHE A 148 -10.67 4.29 10.52
C PHE A 148 -11.71 3.34 11.15
N GLU A 149 -12.99 3.40 10.78
CA GLU A 149 -14.02 2.42 11.12
C GLU A 149 -14.00 1.15 10.24
N MET A 150 -13.09 1.10 9.26
CA MET A 150 -12.97 -0.03 8.32
C MET A 150 -12.76 -1.35 9.07
N PRO A 151 -13.60 -2.39 8.82
CA PRO A 151 -13.43 -3.68 9.46
C PRO A 151 -12.27 -4.46 8.84
N ILE A 152 -11.34 -4.88 9.67
CA ILE A 152 -10.16 -5.67 9.30
C ILE A 152 -10.31 -7.07 9.92
N PRO A 153 -10.38 -8.14 9.11
CA PRO A 153 -10.29 -9.51 9.62
C PRO A 153 -8.96 -9.71 10.33
N THR A 154 -8.98 -10.11 11.59
CA THR A 154 -7.79 -10.16 12.44
C THR A 154 -7.66 -11.55 13.06
N PRO A 155 -6.99 -12.51 12.38
CA PRO A 155 -6.61 -13.78 12.99
C PRO A 155 -5.57 -13.60 14.10
N SER A 156 -5.14 -14.71 14.74
CA SER A 156 -4.06 -14.66 15.72
C SER A 156 -2.77 -14.10 15.08
N ILE A 157 -1.91 -13.47 15.87
CA ILE A 157 -0.68 -12.85 15.35
C ILE A 157 0.25 -13.89 14.68
N GLU A 158 0.26 -15.13 15.17
CA GLU A 158 0.99 -16.24 14.55
C GLU A 158 0.43 -16.59 13.17
N GLU A 159 -0.88 -16.58 13.04
CA GLU A 159 -1.56 -16.84 11.76
C GLU A 159 -1.34 -15.69 10.79
N GLN A 160 -1.43 -14.43 11.23
CA GLN A 160 -1.10 -13.25 10.43
C GLN A 160 0.30 -13.35 9.83
N LYS A 161 1.31 -13.67 10.65
CA LYS A 161 2.69 -13.86 10.21
C LYS A 161 2.83 -14.98 9.18
N ARG A 162 2.13 -16.11 9.38
CA ARG A 162 2.14 -17.23 8.42
C ARG A 162 1.51 -16.84 7.09
N ILE A 163 0.36 -16.15 7.12
CA ILE A 163 -0.33 -15.67 5.92
C ILE A 163 0.57 -14.67 5.17
N GLY A 164 1.10 -13.67 5.86
CA GLY A 164 1.98 -12.66 5.27
C GLY A 164 3.22 -13.28 4.62
N ALA A 165 3.93 -14.14 5.33
CA ALA A 165 5.12 -14.82 4.82
C ALA A 165 4.80 -15.73 3.62
N TYR A 166 3.66 -16.42 3.63
CA TYR A 166 3.24 -17.27 2.53
C TYR A 166 2.95 -16.45 1.26
N LEU A 167 2.22 -15.34 1.40
CA LEU A 167 1.89 -14.47 0.29
C LEU A 167 3.13 -13.74 -0.27
N ASP A 168 4.04 -13.30 0.59
CA ASP A 168 5.33 -12.75 0.16
C ASP A 168 6.15 -13.78 -0.64
N ARG A 169 6.21 -15.02 -0.17
CA ARG A 169 6.89 -16.10 -0.88
C ARG A 169 6.27 -16.36 -2.26
N LEU A 170 4.95 -16.41 -2.36
CA LEU A 170 4.25 -16.58 -3.64
C LEU A 170 4.55 -15.41 -4.59
N SER A 171 4.48 -14.18 -4.11
CA SER A 171 4.77 -12.98 -4.90
C SER A 171 6.21 -12.99 -5.43
N ASN A 172 7.17 -13.37 -4.59
CA ASN A 172 8.58 -13.50 -4.99
C ASN A 172 8.78 -14.59 -6.06
N LEU A 173 8.12 -15.75 -5.92
CA LEU A 173 8.18 -16.82 -6.92
C LEU A 173 7.58 -16.37 -8.26
N ILE A 174 6.43 -15.69 -8.25
CA ILE A 174 5.80 -15.14 -9.45
C ILE A 174 6.77 -14.17 -10.14
N THR A 175 7.36 -13.24 -9.40
CA THR A 175 8.31 -12.27 -9.94
C THR A 175 9.54 -12.94 -10.54
N LEU A 176 10.08 -13.98 -9.88
CA LEU A 176 11.24 -14.73 -10.37
C LEU A 176 10.91 -15.43 -11.69
N HIS A 177 9.79 -16.15 -11.76
CA HIS A 177 9.39 -16.86 -12.97
C HIS A 177 9.04 -15.92 -14.13
N GLN A 178 8.47 -14.74 -13.86
CA GLN A 178 8.26 -13.72 -14.88
C GLN A 178 9.59 -13.25 -15.50
N ARG A 179 10.61 -12.99 -14.69
CA ARG A 179 11.95 -12.62 -15.16
C ARG A 179 12.62 -13.74 -15.98
N GLU A 180 12.46 -14.99 -15.56
CA GLU A 180 12.95 -16.16 -16.32
C GLU A 180 12.24 -16.28 -17.67
N LEU A 181 10.92 -16.13 -17.69
CA LEU A 181 10.13 -16.15 -18.91
C LEU A 181 10.57 -15.07 -19.91
N GLU A 182 10.73 -13.85 -19.45
CA GLU A 182 11.23 -12.75 -20.28
C GLU A 182 12.61 -13.03 -20.86
N LYS A 183 13.52 -13.59 -20.04
CA LYS A 183 14.86 -14.00 -20.50
C LYS A 183 14.78 -15.06 -21.58
N LEU A 184 13.98 -16.10 -21.38
CA LEU A 184 13.78 -17.18 -22.38
C LEU A 184 13.15 -16.66 -23.67
N GLN A 185 12.19 -15.73 -23.58
CA GLN A 185 11.59 -15.08 -24.75
C GLN A 185 12.62 -14.28 -25.56
N LYS A 186 13.51 -13.55 -24.88
CA LYS A 186 14.62 -12.82 -25.54
C LYS A 186 15.58 -13.76 -26.23
N ILE A 187 15.96 -14.87 -25.59
CA ILE A 187 16.83 -15.90 -26.19
C ILE A 187 16.14 -16.52 -27.41
N LYS A 188 14.88 -16.93 -27.28
CA LYS A 188 14.09 -17.49 -28.40
C LYS A 188 14.08 -16.52 -29.58
N LYS A 189 13.80 -15.25 -29.35
CA LYS A 189 13.78 -14.22 -30.41
C LYS A 189 15.15 -14.10 -31.10
N ALA A 190 16.24 -13.99 -30.34
CA ALA A 190 17.59 -13.90 -30.88
C ALA A 190 18.02 -15.12 -31.68
N MET A 191 17.58 -16.33 -31.28
CA MET A 191 17.86 -17.56 -32.00
C MET A 191 17.09 -17.60 -33.33
N LEU A 192 15.80 -17.23 -33.34
CA LEU A 192 15.01 -17.17 -34.59
C LEU A 192 15.61 -16.17 -35.59
N GLU A 193 16.05 -15.01 -35.13
CA GLU A 193 16.68 -13.98 -35.95
C GLU A 193 18.00 -14.48 -36.57
N LYS A 194 18.75 -15.38 -35.90
CA LYS A 194 20.01 -15.94 -36.42
C LYS A 194 19.81 -17.17 -37.30
N MET A 195 18.69 -17.89 -37.16
CA MET A 195 18.45 -19.12 -37.92
C MET A 195 17.90 -18.88 -39.36
N PHE A 196 17.33 -17.71 -39.58
CA PHE A 196 16.65 -17.39 -40.84
C PHE A 196 17.27 -16.18 -41.57
N VAL A 197 18.53 -15.87 -41.29
CA VAL A 197 19.33 -14.86 -42.01
C VAL A 197 20.16 -15.52 -43.09
#